data_6afab71a03047d2848ece4ad344a52cd
#
_entry.id   6afab71a03047d2848ece4ad344a52cd
#
_cell.length_a   1.000
_cell.length_b   1.000
_cell.length_c   1.000
_cell.angle_alpha   90.00
_cell.angle_beta   90.00
_cell.angle_gamma   90.00
#
_symmetry.space_group_name_H-M   'P 1'
#
loop_
_entity.id
_entity.type
_entity.pdbx_description
1 polymer ?
#
loop_
_entity_poly.entity_id
_entity_poly.type
_entity_poly.pdbx_seq_one_letter_code
_entity_poly.pdbx_strand_id
1 'polypeptide(L)'
;MTALYAGSFDPITYGHLDILERATHLFEKVHVTIAVNTRKKTIFSPEERKALILECIEGKDWAKKVEVDMFTGLLVRHAEKLGVKTLIRGVRQISDFEYEFRMALMNRKLSPNLDTVFLMPREELTFVSASLVKEVAFWDGDLTHFVPSNVAIAIQKNRDRL
;
A
#
# COMPACT_ATOMS: atom_id res chain seq x y z
N MET A 1 -5.42 1.47 19.45
CA MET A 1 -4.19 2.05 18.83
C MET A 1 -4.41 2.15 17.33
N THR A 2 -4.02 3.30 16.72
CA THR A 2 -4.19 3.56 15.28
C THR A 2 -2.84 3.52 14.57
N ALA A 3 -2.80 2.95 13.34
CA ALA A 3 -1.61 2.92 12.51
C ALA A 3 -1.88 3.46 11.10
N LEU A 4 -0.82 3.83 10.39
CA LEU A 4 -0.86 4.35 9.03
C LEU A 4 -0.07 3.45 8.11
N TYR A 5 -0.72 2.88 7.10
CA TYR A 5 -0.14 2.07 6.05
C TYR A 5 -0.06 2.90 4.76
N ALA A 6 1.12 3.44 4.48
CA ALA A 6 1.34 4.31 3.33
C ALA A 6 1.97 3.57 2.15
N GLY A 7 1.47 3.84 0.96
CA GLY A 7 2.00 3.28 -0.28
C GLY A 7 1.49 4.00 -1.52
N SER A 8 2.07 3.69 -2.68
CA SER A 8 1.53 4.18 -3.95
C SER A 8 0.28 3.43 -4.39
N PHE A 9 0.18 2.13 -4.07
CA PHE A 9 -0.92 1.23 -4.43
C PHE A 9 -1.32 1.35 -5.91
N ASP A 10 -0.33 1.31 -6.80
CA ASP A 10 -0.49 1.50 -8.24
C ASP A 10 0.02 0.29 -9.05
N PRO A 11 -0.78 -0.80 -9.08
CA PRO A 11 -2.04 -1.04 -8.38
C PRO A 11 -1.86 -1.60 -6.95
N ILE A 12 -2.98 -1.74 -6.23
CA ILE A 12 -3.06 -2.60 -5.05
C ILE A 12 -2.91 -4.07 -5.48
N THR A 13 -2.22 -4.87 -4.67
CA THR A 13 -1.92 -6.29 -4.95
C THR A 13 -2.35 -7.17 -3.78
N TYR A 14 -2.37 -8.49 -3.97
CA TYR A 14 -2.61 -9.43 -2.86
C TYR A 14 -1.58 -9.26 -1.73
N GLY A 15 -0.32 -8.93 -2.05
CA GLY A 15 0.69 -8.63 -1.02
C GLY A 15 0.33 -7.42 -0.16
N HIS A 16 -0.21 -6.37 -0.76
CA HIS A 16 -0.70 -5.20 -0.02
C HIS A 16 -1.90 -5.54 0.85
N LEU A 17 -2.84 -6.33 0.33
CA LEU A 17 -4.05 -6.75 1.07
C LEU A 17 -3.71 -7.65 2.25
N ASP A 18 -2.75 -8.58 2.10
CA ASP A 18 -2.29 -9.44 3.20
C ASP A 18 -1.68 -8.62 4.34
N ILE A 19 -0.81 -7.65 4.01
CA ILE A 19 -0.26 -6.72 5.02
C ILE A 19 -1.36 -5.91 5.70
N LEU A 20 -2.34 -5.42 4.94
CA LEU A 20 -3.46 -4.64 5.48
C LEU A 20 -4.30 -5.47 6.44
N GLU A 21 -4.69 -6.69 6.05
CA GLU A 21 -5.45 -7.62 6.90
C GLU A 21 -4.70 -7.89 8.21
N ARG A 22 -3.41 -8.25 8.15
CA ARG A 22 -2.56 -8.46 9.32
C ARG A 22 -2.48 -7.23 10.21
N ALA A 23 -2.38 -6.04 9.61
CA ALA A 23 -2.38 -4.78 10.34
C ALA A 23 -3.67 -4.59 11.14
N THR A 24 -4.83 -4.96 10.57
CA THR A 24 -6.12 -4.84 11.28
C THR A 24 -6.28 -5.82 12.46
N HIS A 25 -5.46 -6.88 12.53
CA HIS A 25 -5.41 -7.76 13.70
C HIS A 25 -4.58 -7.15 14.84
N LEU A 26 -3.58 -6.32 14.50
CA LEU A 26 -2.69 -5.69 15.47
C LEU A 26 -3.19 -4.32 15.95
N PHE A 27 -3.95 -3.62 15.10
CA PHE A 27 -4.42 -2.26 15.35
C PHE A 27 -5.94 -2.18 15.32
N GLU A 28 -6.51 -1.31 16.14
CA GLU A 28 -7.95 -1.05 16.18
C GLU A 28 -8.43 -0.31 14.93
N LYS A 29 -7.53 0.53 14.36
CA LYS A 29 -7.78 1.33 13.16
C LYS A 29 -6.51 1.43 12.31
N VAL A 30 -6.68 1.30 11.00
CA VAL A 30 -5.59 1.45 10.02
C VAL A 30 -5.99 2.48 8.97
N HIS A 31 -5.21 3.55 8.87
CA HIS A 31 -5.30 4.48 7.75
C HIS A 31 -4.47 3.92 6.59
N VAL A 32 -5.12 3.55 5.50
CA VAL A 32 -4.45 3.23 4.24
C VAL A 32 -4.32 4.52 3.45
N THR A 33 -3.09 5.00 3.33
CA THR A 33 -2.83 6.33 2.79
C THR A 33 -2.08 6.25 1.46
N ILE A 34 -2.74 6.72 0.40
CA ILE A 34 -2.17 6.75 -0.95
C ILE A 34 -1.21 7.94 -1.05
N ALA A 35 0.08 7.65 -1.21
CA ALA A 35 1.10 8.66 -1.45
C ALA A 35 1.00 9.17 -2.90
N VAL A 36 0.61 10.43 -3.06
CA VAL A 36 0.52 11.09 -4.35
C VAL A 36 1.86 11.73 -4.68
N ASN A 37 2.57 11.14 -5.66
CA ASN A 37 3.82 11.70 -6.18
C ASN A 37 3.60 12.14 -7.63
N THR A 38 3.47 13.44 -7.86
CA THR A 38 3.24 14.03 -9.18
C THR A 38 4.38 13.88 -10.17
N ARG A 39 5.58 13.48 -9.69
CA ARG A 39 6.76 13.22 -10.54
C ARG A 39 6.83 11.78 -11.06
N LYS A 40 5.98 10.88 -10.54
CA LYS A 40 6.00 9.47 -10.89
C LYS A 40 4.85 9.16 -11.85
N LYS A 41 5.17 8.54 -13.00
CA LYS A 41 4.14 8.01 -13.90
C LYS A 41 3.40 6.86 -13.20
N THR A 42 2.08 6.94 -13.16
CA THR A 42 1.20 5.93 -12.56
C THR A 42 0.13 5.49 -13.57
N ILE A 43 -0.35 4.24 -13.46
CA ILE A 43 -1.45 3.74 -14.29
C ILE A 43 -2.76 4.38 -13.85
N PHE A 44 -2.96 4.45 -12.52
CA PHE A 44 -4.21 4.93 -11.95
C PHE A 44 -4.04 6.29 -11.28
N SER A 45 -5.05 7.15 -11.44
CA SER A 45 -5.15 8.38 -10.65
C SER A 45 -5.26 8.04 -9.14
N PRO A 46 -4.98 8.98 -8.26
CA PRO A 46 -5.17 8.75 -6.81
C PRO A 46 -6.59 8.32 -6.46
N GLU A 47 -7.59 8.90 -7.12
CA GLU A 47 -9.01 8.59 -6.95
C GLU A 47 -9.35 7.17 -7.41
N GLU A 48 -8.84 6.77 -8.59
CA GLU A 48 -9.00 5.39 -9.10
C GLU A 48 -8.37 4.38 -8.14
N ARG A 49 -7.18 4.66 -7.61
CA ARG A 49 -6.51 3.78 -6.63
C ARG A 49 -7.31 3.67 -5.34
N LYS A 50 -7.88 4.78 -4.85
CA LYS A 50 -8.76 4.78 -3.68
C LYS A 50 -10.00 3.91 -3.91
N ALA A 51 -10.65 4.06 -5.05
CA ALA A 51 -11.82 3.26 -5.40
C ALA A 51 -11.47 1.76 -5.44
N LEU A 52 -10.38 1.39 -6.12
CA LEU A 52 -9.92 -0.01 -6.19
C LEU A 52 -9.61 -0.60 -4.81
N ILE A 53 -8.99 0.16 -3.90
CA ILE A 53 -8.73 -0.30 -2.54
C ILE A 53 -10.04 -0.56 -1.82
N LEU A 54 -11.00 0.38 -1.86
CA LEU A 54 -12.30 0.24 -1.21
C LEU A 54 -13.08 -0.97 -1.73
N GLU A 55 -13.11 -1.19 -3.04
CA GLU A 55 -13.72 -2.37 -3.66
C GLU A 55 -13.05 -3.67 -3.20
N CYS A 56 -11.71 -3.71 -3.09
CA CYS A 56 -10.97 -4.90 -2.66
C CYS A 56 -11.26 -5.29 -1.20
N ILE A 57 -11.61 -4.33 -0.36
CA ILE A 57 -11.90 -4.59 1.06
C ILE A 57 -13.40 -4.72 1.37
N GLU A 58 -14.25 -4.42 0.41
CA GLU A 58 -15.71 -4.52 0.58
C GLU A 58 -16.12 -5.94 1.00
N GLY A 59 -17.00 -6.03 1.98
CA GLY A 59 -17.49 -7.31 2.54
C GLY A 59 -16.48 -8.04 3.43
N LYS A 60 -15.28 -7.52 3.66
CA LYS A 60 -14.34 -8.10 4.64
C LYS A 60 -14.72 -7.69 6.06
N ASP A 61 -14.71 -8.62 7.01
CA ASP A 61 -15.05 -8.35 8.41
C ASP A 61 -14.18 -7.25 9.04
N TRP A 62 -12.93 -7.16 8.60
CA TRP A 62 -11.98 -6.19 9.09
C TRP A 62 -12.05 -4.83 8.36
N ALA A 63 -12.82 -4.70 7.27
CA ALA A 63 -12.93 -3.45 6.49
C ALA A 63 -13.37 -2.25 7.35
N LYS A 64 -14.23 -2.48 8.36
CA LYS A 64 -14.68 -1.45 9.31
C LYS A 64 -13.56 -0.78 10.11
N LYS A 65 -12.38 -1.40 10.19
CA LYS A 65 -11.18 -0.85 10.84
C LYS A 65 -10.32 -0.01 9.90
N VAL A 66 -10.65 0.06 8.61
CA VAL A 66 -9.83 0.68 7.57
C VAL A 66 -10.45 1.99 7.12
N GLU A 67 -9.64 3.04 7.10
CA GLU A 67 -9.95 4.29 6.42
C GLU A 67 -8.96 4.53 5.28
N VAL A 68 -9.46 4.89 4.09
CA VAL A 68 -8.64 5.13 2.91
C VAL A 68 -8.60 6.61 2.59
N ASP A 69 -7.41 7.19 2.60
CA ASP A 69 -7.18 8.59 2.28
C ASP A 69 -6.01 8.78 1.28
N MET A 70 -5.74 10.02 0.95
CA MET A 70 -4.69 10.41 0.03
C MET A 70 -3.91 11.59 0.60
N PHE A 71 -2.59 11.63 0.35
CA PHE A 71 -1.80 12.78 0.75
C PHE A 71 -0.71 13.11 -0.27
N THR A 72 -0.28 14.37 -0.23
CA THR A 72 0.89 14.89 -0.95
C THR A 72 1.85 15.51 0.05
N GLY A 73 3.14 15.25 -0.08
CA GLY A 73 4.18 15.82 0.76
C GLY A 73 4.87 14.80 1.67
N LEU A 74 5.34 15.24 2.83
CA LEU A 74 6.08 14.41 3.77
C LEU A 74 5.13 13.53 4.61
N LEU A 75 5.37 12.23 4.60
CA LEU A 75 4.57 11.23 5.33
C LEU A 75 4.46 11.54 6.83
N VAL A 76 5.56 11.99 7.44
CA VAL A 76 5.58 12.35 8.86
C VAL A 76 4.59 13.47 9.19
N ARG A 77 4.45 14.46 8.33
CA ARG A 77 3.47 15.56 8.51
C ARG A 77 2.04 15.07 8.40
N HIS A 78 1.79 14.12 7.51
CA HIS A 78 0.47 13.51 7.38
C HIS A 78 0.13 12.67 8.62
N ALA A 79 1.07 11.86 9.11
CA ALA A 79 0.90 11.09 10.34
C ALA A 79 0.62 12.00 11.56
N GLU A 80 1.35 13.10 11.71
CA GLU A 80 1.11 14.10 12.75
C GLU A 80 -0.30 14.70 12.67
N LYS A 81 -0.74 15.07 11.46
CA LYS A 81 -2.10 15.61 11.21
C LYS A 81 -3.20 14.63 11.61
N LEU A 82 -2.97 13.34 11.40
CA LEU A 82 -3.90 12.27 11.79
C LEU A 82 -3.76 11.85 13.25
N GLY A 83 -2.77 12.37 13.98
CA GLY A 83 -2.47 11.95 15.35
C GLY A 83 -1.93 10.52 15.46
N VAL A 84 -1.40 9.96 14.36
CA VAL A 84 -0.91 8.59 14.27
C VAL A 84 0.58 8.56 14.62
N LYS A 85 0.96 7.60 15.48
CA LYS A 85 2.34 7.41 15.95
C LYS A 85 3.01 6.15 15.41
N THR A 86 2.32 5.38 14.59
CA THR A 86 2.85 4.10 14.06
C THR A 86 2.65 4.04 12.54
N LEU A 87 3.76 3.91 11.81
CA LEU A 87 3.77 3.59 10.40
C LEU A 87 3.85 2.08 10.21
N ILE A 88 3.13 1.57 9.21
CA ILE A 88 3.25 0.18 8.76
C ILE A 88 3.94 0.18 7.41
N ARG A 89 4.95 -0.68 7.28
CA ARG A 89 5.67 -0.94 6.03
C ARG A 89 5.73 -2.43 5.75
N GLY A 90 5.38 -2.81 4.53
CA GLY A 90 5.54 -4.18 4.06
C GLY A 90 6.99 -4.42 3.63
N VAL A 91 7.58 -5.50 4.10
CA VAL A 91 8.93 -5.94 3.73
C VAL A 91 8.83 -7.35 3.16
N ARG A 92 9.25 -7.54 1.90
CA ARG A 92 9.15 -8.81 1.17
C ARG A 92 10.49 -9.53 1.06
N GLN A 93 11.56 -8.77 0.98
CA GLN A 93 12.93 -9.28 0.79
C GLN A 93 13.96 -8.33 1.43
N ILE A 94 15.19 -8.80 1.56
CA ILE A 94 16.27 -8.07 2.22
C ILE A 94 16.52 -6.68 1.60
N SER A 95 16.47 -6.57 0.28
CA SER A 95 16.65 -5.29 -0.42
C SER A 95 15.57 -4.25 -0.07
N ASP A 96 14.32 -4.68 0.10
CA ASP A 96 13.25 -3.81 0.58
C ASP A 96 13.55 -3.32 2.01
N PHE A 97 14.02 -4.24 2.88
CA PHE A 97 14.32 -3.92 4.27
C PHE A 97 15.37 -2.83 4.42
N GLU A 98 16.46 -2.89 3.66
CA GLU A 98 17.51 -1.86 3.74
C GLU A 98 17.00 -0.46 3.41
N TYR A 99 16.14 -0.33 2.42
CA TYR A 99 15.52 0.94 2.05
C TYR A 99 14.54 1.41 3.12
N GLU A 100 13.62 0.54 3.53
CA GLU A 100 12.58 0.85 4.51
C GLU A 100 13.16 1.16 5.89
N PHE A 101 14.24 0.47 6.28
CA PHE A 101 14.97 0.76 7.52
C PHE A 101 15.56 2.17 7.52
N ARG A 102 16.23 2.57 6.43
CA ARG A 102 16.75 3.95 6.29
C ARG A 102 15.62 4.98 6.35
N MET A 103 14.49 4.71 5.70
CA MET A 103 13.33 5.59 5.75
C MET A 103 12.73 5.69 7.15
N ALA A 104 12.67 4.58 7.90
CA ALA A 104 12.21 4.56 9.28
C ALA A 104 13.08 5.44 10.19
N LEU A 105 14.42 5.35 10.05
CA LEU A 105 15.35 6.19 10.79
C LEU A 105 15.17 7.68 10.46
N MET A 106 15.02 8.02 9.18
CA MET A 106 14.76 9.41 8.76
C MET A 106 13.42 9.92 9.30
N ASN A 107 12.35 9.12 9.21
CA ASN A 107 11.04 9.49 9.73
C ASN A 107 11.10 9.74 11.24
N ARG A 108 11.78 8.88 12.01
CA ARG A 108 11.98 9.06 13.46
C ARG A 108 12.80 10.31 13.77
N LYS A 109 13.80 10.67 12.94
CA LYS A 109 14.56 11.92 13.12
C LYS A 109 13.71 13.15 12.89
N LEU A 110 12.78 13.10 11.93
CA LEU A 110 11.85 14.20 11.62
C LEU A 110 10.69 14.30 12.62
N SER A 111 10.22 13.18 13.14
CA SER A 111 9.14 13.09 14.13
C SER A 111 9.50 12.01 15.16
N PRO A 112 10.12 12.39 16.30
CA PRO A 112 10.66 11.45 17.29
C PRO A 112 9.63 10.49 17.92
N ASN A 113 8.35 10.86 17.87
CA ASN A 113 7.25 10.04 18.40
C ASN A 113 6.64 9.10 17.36
N LEU A 114 7.19 9.04 16.15
CA LEU A 114 6.68 8.21 15.05
C LEU A 114 7.57 6.98 14.89
N ASP A 115 7.03 5.82 15.18
CA ASP A 115 7.70 4.54 15.02
C ASP A 115 7.23 3.81 13.75
N THR A 116 8.06 2.87 13.27
CA THR A 116 7.74 2.04 12.10
C THR A 116 7.70 0.57 12.49
N VAL A 117 6.61 -0.10 12.13
CA VAL A 117 6.42 -1.54 12.25
C VAL A 117 6.56 -2.17 10.87
N PHE A 118 7.44 -3.16 10.76
CA PHE A 118 7.63 -3.94 9.54
C PHE A 118 6.77 -5.20 9.61
N LEU A 119 5.94 -5.41 8.58
CA LEU A 119 5.15 -6.62 8.43
C LEU A 119 5.61 -7.37 7.17
N MET A 120 5.76 -8.69 7.31
CA MET A 120 6.10 -9.56 6.18
C MET A 120 4.80 -10.16 5.63
N PRO A 121 4.60 -10.17 4.31
CA PRO A 121 3.48 -10.87 3.69
C PRO A 121 3.68 -12.38 3.84
N ARG A 122 2.64 -13.16 3.54
CA ARG A 122 2.75 -14.61 3.40
C ARG A 122 3.82 -14.97 2.37
N GLU A 123 4.42 -16.14 2.52
CA GLU A 123 5.53 -16.60 1.69
C GLU A 123 5.19 -16.55 0.20
N GLU A 124 4.02 -17.04 -0.18
CA GLU A 124 3.52 -17.06 -1.56
C GLU A 124 3.29 -15.67 -2.18
N LEU A 125 3.34 -14.60 -1.39
CA LEU A 125 3.14 -13.22 -1.84
C LEU A 125 4.41 -12.37 -1.77
N THR A 126 5.53 -12.93 -1.33
CA THR A 126 6.79 -12.19 -1.14
C THR A 126 7.37 -11.62 -2.43
N PHE A 127 7.15 -12.30 -3.56
CA PHE A 127 7.63 -11.86 -4.86
C PHE A 127 6.68 -10.89 -5.56
N VAL A 128 5.44 -10.73 -5.07
CA VAL A 128 4.43 -9.88 -5.72
C VAL A 128 4.74 -8.40 -5.49
N SER A 129 4.94 -7.64 -6.56
CA SER A 129 5.10 -6.19 -6.53
C SER A 129 4.24 -5.50 -7.58
N ALA A 130 3.83 -4.27 -7.32
CA ALA A 130 3.08 -3.47 -8.28
C ALA A 130 3.85 -3.28 -9.61
N SER A 131 5.18 -3.17 -9.55
CA SER A 131 6.02 -3.05 -10.75
C SER A 131 6.02 -4.31 -11.59
N LEU A 132 6.18 -5.49 -10.95
CA LEU A 132 6.09 -6.78 -11.66
C LEU A 132 4.70 -7.03 -12.22
N VAL A 133 3.64 -6.67 -11.48
CA VAL A 133 2.26 -6.76 -11.99
C VAL A 133 2.08 -5.93 -13.26
N LYS A 134 2.62 -4.70 -13.29
CA LYS A 134 2.58 -3.85 -14.50
C LYS A 134 3.34 -4.45 -15.67
N GLU A 135 4.50 -5.03 -15.41
CA GLU A 135 5.30 -5.71 -16.43
C GLU A 135 4.58 -6.92 -17.02
N VAL A 136 4.02 -7.78 -16.17
CA VAL A 136 3.20 -8.93 -16.61
C VAL A 136 1.99 -8.47 -17.41
N ALA A 137 1.30 -7.42 -16.97
CA ALA A 137 0.15 -6.84 -17.66
C ALA A 137 0.52 -6.25 -19.04
N PHE A 138 1.67 -5.61 -19.15
CA PHE A 138 2.17 -5.05 -20.41
C PHE A 138 2.32 -6.13 -21.49
N TRP A 139 2.76 -7.34 -21.08
CA TRP A 139 2.95 -8.50 -21.97
C TRP A 139 1.74 -9.45 -22.02
N ASP A 140 0.53 -9.00 -21.63
CA ASP A 140 -0.69 -9.83 -21.65
C ASP A 140 -0.66 -11.08 -20.76
N GLY A 141 0.17 -11.07 -19.72
CA GLY A 141 0.26 -12.19 -18.78
C GLY A 141 -0.96 -12.28 -17.87
N ASP A 142 -1.19 -13.48 -17.32
CA ASP A 142 -2.24 -13.73 -16.34
C ASP A 142 -1.95 -13.05 -15.01
N LEU A 143 -2.88 -12.24 -14.54
CA LEU A 143 -2.77 -11.46 -13.29
C LEU A 143 -3.50 -12.10 -12.09
N THR A 144 -4.19 -13.22 -12.28
CA THR A 144 -5.10 -13.82 -11.28
C THR A 144 -4.41 -14.18 -9.97
N HIS A 145 -3.10 -14.46 -10.01
CA HIS A 145 -2.30 -14.81 -8.83
C HIS A 145 -1.71 -13.60 -8.09
N PHE A 146 -1.82 -12.39 -8.65
CA PHE A 146 -1.10 -11.21 -8.14
C PHE A 146 -2.03 -10.12 -7.64
N VAL A 147 -3.23 -10.00 -8.25
CA VAL A 147 -4.19 -8.94 -7.92
C VAL A 147 -5.63 -9.47 -7.91
N PRO A 148 -6.54 -8.85 -7.16
CA PRO A 148 -7.97 -9.14 -7.23
C PRO A 148 -8.53 -8.93 -8.64
N SER A 149 -9.63 -9.62 -8.95
CA SER A 149 -10.26 -9.61 -10.29
C SER A 149 -10.68 -8.21 -10.75
N ASN A 150 -11.23 -7.38 -9.86
CA ASN A 150 -11.60 -5.99 -10.16
C ASN A 150 -10.36 -5.16 -10.56
N VAL A 151 -9.22 -5.39 -9.92
CA VAL A 151 -7.94 -4.73 -10.24
C VAL A 151 -7.42 -5.22 -11.59
N ALA A 152 -7.45 -6.52 -11.86
CA ALA A 152 -7.05 -7.07 -13.16
C ALA A 152 -7.89 -6.47 -14.31
N ILE A 153 -9.20 -6.39 -14.14
CA ILE A 153 -10.12 -5.75 -15.11
C ILE A 153 -9.77 -4.27 -15.29
N ALA A 154 -9.51 -3.54 -14.21
CA ALA A 154 -9.14 -2.13 -14.28
C ALA A 154 -7.82 -1.92 -15.02
N ILE A 155 -6.81 -2.78 -14.81
CA ILE A 155 -5.54 -2.75 -15.55
C ILE A 155 -5.78 -2.95 -17.05
N GLN A 156 -6.57 -3.96 -17.44
CA GLN A 156 -6.88 -4.23 -18.82
C GLN A 156 -7.55 -3.05 -19.52
N LYS A 157 -8.50 -2.37 -18.85
CA LYS A 157 -9.18 -1.17 -19.35
C LYS A 157 -8.25 0.05 -19.52
N ASN A 158 -7.14 0.11 -18.79
CA ASN A 158 -6.19 1.22 -18.79
C ASN A 158 -4.82 0.80 -19.36
N ARG A 159 -4.80 -0.17 -20.23
CA ARG A 159 -3.57 -0.75 -20.75
C ARG A 159 -2.69 0.24 -21.53
N ASP A 160 -3.29 1.23 -22.14
CA ASP A 160 -2.64 2.35 -22.81
C ASP A 160 -1.80 3.24 -21.88
N ARG A 161 -1.99 3.09 -20.57
CA ARG A 161 -1.24 3.83 -19.53
C ARG A 161 -0.07 3.04 -18.93
N LEU A 162 0.13 1.76 -19.34
CA LEU A 162 1.23 0.90 -18.87
C LEU A 162 2.62 1.36 -19.33
#